data_620668e5126046e1437c0e4b774146f8
#
_entry.id   620668e5126046e1437c0e4b774146f8
#
_cell.length_a   1.000
_cell.length_b   1.000
_cell.length_c   1.000
_cell.angle_alpha   90.00
_cell.angle_beta   90.00
_cell.angle_gamma   90.00
#
_symmetry.space_group_name_H-M   'P 1'
#
loop_
_entity.id
_entity.type
_entity.pdbx_description
1 polymer ?
#
loop_
_entity_poly.entity_id
_entity_poly.type
_entity_poly.pdbx_seq_one_letter_code
_entity_poly.pdbx_strand_id
1 'polypeptide(L)'
;MSLFNRAEVIDDNFISFLNEEKLPLARTNLKLSQTNIRSSDLISIFESQILSRHIDLKARLLKDQGKCFYTIGSSGHEGNAVFGNVFPYTDTAFLHYRSCPFFLERSKQANGTTPLYDMALSFMASSDDPVSGGRHKVIGSKLLNIPPQTSTIASHLPKAVGMAYSIDISKNLNISDQRTKNNSIVLCSFGDASVNHASALSAFNTASWIVNKGGHVPIVFICEDN
;
A
#
# COMPACT_ATOMS: atom_id res chain seq x y z
N MET A 1 6.89 36.26 8.10
CA MET A 1 5.83 35.31 8.46
C MET A 1 6.45 33.92 8.47
N SER A 2 6.55 33.28 9.65
CA SER A 2 6.96 31.87 9.68
C SER A 2 5.87 31.07 8.97
N LEU A 3 6.22 30.44 7.88
CA LEU A 3 5.32 29.50 7.19
C LEU A 3 4.93 28.41 8.20
N PHE A 4 3.65 28.21 8.40
CA PHE A 4 3.12 27.16 9.26
C PHE A 4 3.65 25.80 8.80
N ASN A 5 4.54 25.18 9.57
CA ASN A 5 5.13 23.89 9.27
C ASN A 5 4.34 22.76 9.95
N ARG A 6 3.48 22.09 9.21
CA ARG A 6 2.69 20.96 9.73
C ARG A 6 3.55 19.82 10.25
N ALA A 7 4.76 19.64 9.71
CA ALA A 7 5.67 18.59 10.16
C ALA A 7 6.11 18.84 11.61
N GLU A 8 6.54 20.05 11.93
CA GLU A 8 6.94 20.45 13.29
C GLU A 8 5.77 20.26 14.26
N VAL A 9 4.57 20.71 13.90
CA VAL A 9 3.38 20.54 14.76
C VAL A 9 3.07 19.06 15.04
N ILE A 10 3.21 18.19 14.04
CA ILE A 10 2.97 16.75 14.22
C ILE A 10 4.05 16.13 15.11
N ASP A 11 5.32 16.50 14.92
CA ASP A 11 6.41 16.01 15.75
C ASP A 11 6.27 16.49 17.19
N ASP A 12 5.97 17.76 17.41
CA ASP A 12 5.74 18.33 18.73
C ASP A 12 4.56 17.67 19.44
N ASN A 13 3.45 17.44 18.73
CA ASN A 13 2.29 16.74 19.28
C ASN A 13 2.62 15.29 19.64
N PHE A 14 3.40 14.59 18.81
CA PHE A 14 3.81 13.22 19.10
C PHE A 14 4.75 13.15 20.29
N ILE A 15 5.73 14.04 20.37
CA ILE A 15 6.65 14.12 21.51
C ILE A 15 5.88 14.45 22.79
N SER A 16 4.96 15.41 22.74
CA SER A 16 4.12 15.78 23.88
C SER A 16 3.27 14.60 24.35
N PHE A 17 2.67 13.87 23.41
CA PHE A 17 1.89 12.67 23.70
C PHE A 17 2.71 11.58 24.40
N LEU A 18 3.96 11.36 23.95
CA LEU A 18 4.87 10.40 24.59
C LEU A 18 5.26 10.85 26.02
N ASN A 19 5.55 12.15 26.20
CA ASN A 19 5.95 12.70 27.49
C ASN A 19 4.81 12.73 28.52
N GLU A 20 3.57 12.85 28.06
CA GLU A 20 2.40 12.86 28.94
C GLU A 20 2.00 11.47 29.44
N GLU A 21 2.61 10.40 28.88
CA GLU A 21 2.31 8.98 29.18
C GLU A 21 0.80 8.62 29.09
N LYS A 22 0.00 9.48 28.45
CA LYS A 22 -1.44 9.29 28.25
C LYS A 22 -1.73 8.37 27.07
N LEU A 23 -1.30 7.12 27.17
CA LEU A 23 -1.61 6.15 26.13
C LEU A 23 -3.12 5.90 26.04
N PRO A 24 -3.70 5.81 24.82
CA PRO A 24 -5.10 5.48 24.68
C PRO A 24 -5.37 4.09 25.28
N LEU A 25 -6.54 3.95 25.88
CA LEU A 25 -6.97 2.65 26.39
C LEU A 25 -6.99 1.63 25.24
N ALA A 26 -6.47 0.44 25.51
CA ALA A 26 -6.55 -0.65 24.55
C ALA A 26 -8.02 -0.94 24.21
N ARG A 27 -8.35 -0.97 22.92
CA ARG A 27 -9.70 -1.28 22.44
C ARG A 27 -10.06 -2.76 22.53
N THR A 28 -9.11 -3.59 22.91
CA THR A 28 -9.28 -5.03 23.05
C THR A 28 -8.57 -5.53 24.30
N ASN A 29 -9.13 -6.54 24.95
CA ASN A 29 -8.51 -7.24 26.05
C ASN A 29 -7.58 -8.38 25.57
N LEU A 30 -7.42 -8.55 24.25
CA LEU A 30 -6.57 -9.59 23.68
C LEU A 30 -5.11 -9.29 23.98
N LYS A 31 -4.45 -10.19 24.71
CA LYS A 31 -3.02 -10.10 24.99
C LYS A 31 -2.23 -10.76 23.86
N LEU A 32 -1.04 -10.25 23.59
CA LEU A 32 -0.14 -10.79 22.57
C LEU A 32 0.12 -12.30 22.81
N SER A 33 0.23 -12.71 24.07
CA SER A 33 0.41 -14.12 24.47
C SER A 33 -0.75 -15.05 24.09
N GLN A 34 -1.89 -14.48 23.70
CA GLN A 34 -3.08 -15.22 23.24
C GLN A 34 -3.16 -15.28 21.71
N THR A 35 -2.16 -14.79 21.01
CA THR A 35 -2.06 -14.76 19.55
C THR A 35 -0.80 -15.49 19.09
N ASN A 36 -0.74 -15.83 17.81
CA ASN A 36 0.45 -16.38 17.17
C ASN A 36 1.37 -15.29 16.60
N ILE A 37 1.13 -14.01 16.97
CA ILE A 37 1.90 -12.86 16.47
C ILE A 37 3.14 -12.70 17.34
N ARG A 38 4.30 -12.57 16.72
CA ARG A 38 5.56 -12.30 17.44
C ARG A 38 5.71 -10.81 17.68
N SER A 39 6.32 -10.43 18.80
CA SER A 39 6.63 -9.02 19.10
C SER A 39 7.47 -8.36 17.99
N SER A 40 8.39 -9.13 17.38
CA SER A 40 9.21 -8.67 16.26
C SER A 40 8.37 -8.24 15.04
N ASP A 41 7.28 -8.94 14.77
CA ASP A 41 6.39 -8.61 13.63
C ASP A 41 5.63 -7.31 13.90
N LEU A 42 5.19 -7.09 15.15
CA LEU A 42 4.55 -5.83 15.56
C LEU A 42 5.52 -4.65 15.49
N ILE A 43 6.76 -4.84 15.94
CA ILE A 43 7.80 -3.82 15.84
C ILE A 43 8.08 -3.50 14.37
N SER A 44 8.24 -4.50 13.53
CA SER A 44 8.46 -4.32 12.09
C SER A 44 7.33 -3.53 11.42
N ILE A 45 6.08 -3.88 11.69
CA ILE A 45 4.91 -3.16 11.18
C ILE A 45 4.92 -1.69 11.65
N PHE A 46 5.18 -1.46 12.93
CA PHE A 46 5.23 -0.12 13.50
C PHE A 46 6.36 0.73 12.90
N GLU A 47 7.54 0.16 12.72
CA GLU A 47 8.64 0.84 12.00
C GLU A 47 8.23 1.27 10.59
N SER A 48 7.53 0.42 9.84
CA SER A 48 7.06 0.77 8.50
C SER A 48 6.01 1.89 8.51
N GLN A 49 5.17 1.93 9.53
CA GLN A 49 4.20 3.02 9.74
C GLN A 49 4.90 4.35 10.01
N ILE A 50 5.86 4.36 10.95
CA ILE A 50 6.66 5.56 11.30
C ILE A 50 7.45 6.01 10.07
N LEU A 51 8.13 5.08 9.40
CA LEU A 51 8.95 5.38 8.24
C LEU A 51 8.14 6.00 7.11
N SER A 52 6.93 5.50 6.86
CA SER A 52 6.01 6.10 5.90
C SER A 52 5.64 7.53 6.25
N ARG A 53 5.41 7.81 7.54
CA ARG A 53 5.15 9.17 8.02
C ARG A 53 6.35 10.09 7.79
N HIS A 54 7.57 9.63 8.09
CA HIS A 54 8.78 10.42 7.85
C HIS A 54 9.03 10.69 6.36
N ILE A 55 8.71 9.74 5.48
CA ILE A 55 8.76 9.97 4.03
C ILE A 55 7.80 11.09 3.63
N ASP A 56 6.57 11.08 4.14
CA ASP A 56 5.58 12.13 3.85
C ASP A 56 6.07 13.51 4.32
N LEU A 57 6.63 13.60 5.52
CA LEU A 57 7.17 14.84 6.06
C LEU A 57 8.36 15.33 5.22
N LYS A 58 9.27 14.42 4.85
CA LYS A 58 10.40 14.76 3.98
C LYS A 58 9.96 15.22 2.60
N ALA A 59 8.94 14.58 2.02
CA ALA A 59 8.39 15.00 0.73
C ALA A 59 7.78 16.42 0.80
N ARG A 60 7.13 16.79 1.90
CA ARG A 60 6.62 18.15 2.13
C ARG A 60 7.77 19.16 2.17
N LEU A 61 8.83 18.88 2.92
CA LEU A 61 10.01 19.76 2.95
C LEU A 61 10.65 19.93 1.58
N LEU A 62 10.75 18.85 0.79
CA LEU A 62 11.28 18.91 -0.57
C LEU A 62 10.39 19.74 -1.50
N LYS A 63 9.06 19.67 -1.33
CA LYS A 63 8.11 20.50 -2.07
C LYS A 63 8.31 21.97 -1.74
N ASP A 64 8.44 22.31 -0.45
CA ASP A 64 8.64 23.71 -0.01
C ASP A 64 9.98 24.28 -0.52
N GLN A 65 10.97 23.42 -0.77
CA GLN A 65 12.24 23.75 -1.42
C GLN A 65 12.14 23.79 -2.97
N GLY A 66 10.96 23.59 -3.54
CA GLY A 66 10.77 23.54 -5.00
C GLY A 66 11.38 22.33 -5.70
N LYS A 67 11.73 21.26 -4.94
CA LYS A 67 12.39 20.05 -5.48
C LYS A 67 11.42 18.95 -5.90
N CYS A 68 10.16 19.04 -5.54
CA CYS A 68 9.09 18.18 -6.04
C CYS A 68 7.80 18.97 -6.21
N PHE A 69 6.94 18.50 -7.12
CA PHE A 69 5.76 19.27 -7.51
C PHE A 69 4.57 19.08 -6.56
N TYR A 70 4.38 17.86 -6.10
CA TYR A 70 3.18 17.48 -5.37
C TYR A 70 3.48 16.30 -4.46
N THR A 71 2.85 16.26 -3.29
CA THR A 71 2.97 15.16 -2.35
C THR A 71 1.60 14.63 -1.97
N ILE A 72 1.42 13.33 -2.11
CA ILE A 72 0.27 12.62 -1.60
C ILE A 72 0.76 11.75 -0.46
N GLY A 73 0.45 12.13 0.77
CA GLY A 73 0.87 11.41 1.96
C GLY A 73 0.05 10.15 2.20
N SER A 74 0.57 9.31 3.08
CA SER A 74 -0.06 8.07 3.56
C SER A 74 -0.82 8.25 4.88
N SER A 75 -0.97 9.48 5.33
CA SER A 75 -1.64 9.82 6.59
C SER A 75 -3.06 9.23 6.64
N GLY A 76 -3.35 8.48 7.72
CA GLY A 76 -4.60 7.75 7.90
C GLY A 76 -4.59 6.32 7.30
N HIS A 77 -3.57 5.98 6.51
CA HIS A 77 -3.44 4.68 5.84
C HIS A 77 -2.31 3.80 6.42
N GLU A 78 -1.76 4.18 7.57
CA GLU A 78 -0.64 3.48 8.20
C GLU A 78 -0.96 2.01 8.53
N GLY A 79 -2.24 1.69 8.76
CA GLY A 79 -2.71 0.33 8.99
C GLY A 79 -2.42 -0.65 7.85
N ASN A 80 -2.17 -0.15 6.64
CA ASN A 80 -1.86 -0.98 5.48
C ASN A 80 -0.56 -1.78 5.61
N ALA A 81 0.35 -1.38 6.50
CA ALA A 81 1.54 -2.16 6.81
C ALA A 81 1.21 -3.59 7.25
N VAL A 82 0.09 -3.79 7.95
CA VAL A 82 -0.39 -5.12 8.37
C VAL A 82 -0.58 -6.04 7.16
N PHE A 83 -1.21 -5.55 6.09
CA PHE A 83 -1.42 -6.34 4.87
C PHE A 83 -0.09 -6.61 4.15
N GLY A 84 0.85 -5.67 4.21
CA GLY A 84 2.22 -5.85 3.69
C GLY A 84 3.00 -6.95 4.41
N ASN A 85 2.72 -7.18 5.69
CA ASN A 85 3.31 -8.25 6.49
C ASN A 85 2.63 -9.61 6.28
N VAL A 86 1.30 -9.63 6.34
CA VAL A 86 0.51 -10.87 6.37
C VAL A 86 0.49 -11.59 5.02
N PHE A 87 0.39 -10.84 3.92
CA PHE A 87 0.31 -11.43 2.58
C PHE A 87 1.70 -11.55 1.95
N PRO A 88 2.06 -12.73 1.40
CA PRO A 88 3.35 -12.94 0.77
C PRO A 88 3.52 -12.06 -0.48
N TYR A 89 4.75 -11.68 -0.78
CA TYR A 89 5.03 -10.85 -1.97
C TYR A 89 4.76 -11.56 -3.30
N THR A 90 4.48 -12.87 -3.28
CA THR A 90 4.01 -13.64 -4.44
C THR A 90 2.56 -13.36 -4.80
N ASP A 91 1.78 -12.81 -3.87
CA ASP A 91 0.42 -12.35 -4.14
C ASP A 91 0.47 -10.98 -4.81
N THR A 92 -0.16 -10.86 -5.97
CA THR A 92 -0.17 -9.58 -6.70
C THR A 92 -0.97 -8.54 -5.93
N ALA A 93 -0.40 -7.35 -5.73
CA ALA A 93 -1.07 -6.28 -5.00
C ALA A 93 -1.27 -5.04 -5.85
N PHE A 94 -2.52 -4.70 -6.11
CA PHE A 94 -2.94 -3.43 -6.69
C PHE A 94 -3.26 -2.44 -5.58
N LEU A 95 -2.38 -1.47 -5.38
CA LEU A 95 -2.39 -0.64 -4.19
C LEU A 95 -3.13 0.68 -4.40
N HIS A 96 -3.74 1.17 -3.34
CA HIS A 96 -4.12 2.56 -3.25
C HIS A 96 -2.88 3.46 -3.30
N TYR A 97 -2.98 4.65 -3.87
CA TYR A 97 -1.84 5.56 -4.03
C TYR A 97 -1.26 6.10 -2.69
N ARG A 98 -1.94 5.83 -1.57
CA ARG A 98 -1.45 6.16 -0.20
C ARG A 98 -0.84 4.97 0.52
N SER A 99 -0.75 3.81 -0.11
CA SER A 99 -0.30 2.56 0.52
C SER A 99 1.23 2.43 0.64
N CYS A 100 1.92 3.56 0.90
CA CYS A 100 3.35 3.55 1.20
C CYS A 100 3.71 2.62 2.37
N PRO A 101 2.94 2.56 3.49
CA PRO A 101 3.23 1.64 4.59
C PRO A 101 3.22 0.16 4.17
N PHE A 102 2.27 -0.22 3.31
CA PHE A 102 2.22 -1.55 2.70
C PHE A 102 3.50 -1.85 1.90
N PHE A 103 3.90 -0.91 1.04
CA PHE A 103 5.08 -1.05 0.18
C PHE A 103 6.35 -1.24 1.01
N LEU A 104 6.54 -0.44 2.05
CA LEU A 104 7.67 -0.51 2.95
C LEU A 104 7.72 -1.84 3.69
N GLU A 105 6.60 -2.29 4.25
CA GLU A 105 6.57 -3.55 5.00
C GLU A 105 6.78 -4.76 4.09
N ARG A 106 6.10 -4.80 2.93
CA ARG A 106 6.28 -5.88 1.95
C ARG A 106 7.72 -5.98 1.43
N SER A 107 8.41 -4.84 1.30
CA SER A 107 9.79 -4.82 0.81
C SER A 107 10.76 -5.60 1.71
N LYS A 108 10.43 -5.75 3.00
CA LYS A 108 11.22 -6.54 3.95
C LYS A 108 11.16 -8.05 3.69
N GLN A 109 10.21 -8.51 2.87
CA GLN A 109 10.08 -9.93 2.51
C GLN A 109 11.03 -10.37 1.39
N ALA A 110 11.69 -9.43 0.71
CA ALA A 110 12.56 -9.72 -0.43
C ALA A 110 13.91 -8.99 -0.31
N ASN A 111 14.98 -9.67 -0.65
CA ASN A 111 16.31 -9.05 -0.69
C ASN A 111 16.47 -8.18 -1.96
N GLY A 112 17.31 -7.16 -1.88
CA GLY A 112 17.64 -6.29 -3.02
C GLY A 112 16.62 -5.18 -3.30
N THR A 113 15.69 -4.93 -2.37
CA THR A 113 14.78 -3.79 -2.43
C THR A 113 15.41 -2.53 -1.85
N THR A 114 15.08 -1.38 -2.42
CA THR A 114 15.55 -0.05 -1.98
C THR A 114 14.38 0.90 -1.79
N PRO A 115 13.38 0.56 -0.93
CA PRO A 115 12.07 1.23 -0.92
C PRO A 115 12.16 2.72 -0.61
N LEU A 116 13.08 3.16 0.25
CA LEU A 116 13.27 4.58 0.56
C LEU A 116 13.84 5.35 -0.63
N TYR A 117 14.80 4.77 -1.31
CA TYR A 117 15.40 5.36 -2.49
C TYR A 117 14.40 5.43 -3.65
N ASP A 118 13.68 4.34 -3.89
CA ASP A 118 12.65 4.25 -4.93
C ASP A 118 11.54 5.29 -4.70
N MET A 119 11.08 5.42 -3.46
CA MET A 119 10.08 6.44 -3.10
C MET A 119 10.62 7.86 -3.27
N ALA A 120 11.88 8.11 -2.95
CA ALA A 120 12.52 9.41 -3.16
C ALA A 120 12.60 9.75 -4.65
N LEU A 121 13.02 8.82 -5.50
CA LEU A 121 13.05 9.00 -6.95
C LEU A 121 11.65 9.32 -7.50
N SER A 122 10.62 8.59 -7.02
CA SER A 122 9.24 8.83 -7.43
C SER A 122 8.73 10.21 -7.01
N PHE A 123 9.02 10.68 -5.78
CA PHE A 123 8.65 12.02 -5.32
C PHE A 123 9.33 13.13 -6.11
N MET A 124 10.57 12.91 -6.49
CA MET A 124 11.37 13.87 -7.26
C MET A 124 11.05 13.82 -8.75
N ALA A 125 10.19 12.91 -9.21
CA ALA A 125 9.95 12.63 -10.62
C ALA A 125 11.26 12.42 -11.40
N SER A 126 12.18 11.66 -10.78
CA SER A 126 13.48 11.38 -11.38
C SER A 126 13.37 10.48 -12.61
N SER A 127 14.15 10.75 -13.64
CA SER A 127 14.30 9.84 -14.79
C SER A 127 14.87 8.47 -14.39
N ASP A 128 15.56 8.40 -13.25
CA ASP A 128 16.16 7.17 -12.72
C ASP A 128 15.16 6.31 -11.94
N ASP A 129 13.90 6.78 -11.77
CA ASP A 129 12.85 5.95 -11.17
C ASP A 129 12.57 4.73 -12.07
N PRO A 130 12.87 3.51 -11.60
CA PRO A 130 12.75 2.30 -12.42
C PRO A 130 11.31 1.95 -12.78
N VAL A 131 10.34 2.52 -12.08
CA VAL A 131 8.91 2.26 -12.29
C VAL A 131 8.29 3.25 -13.26
N SER A 132 8.59 4.52 -13.12
CA SER A 132 7.90 5.59 -13.84
C SER A 132 8.76 6.34 -14.85
N GLY A 133 10.09 6.31 -14.71
CA GLY A 133 11.00 7.04 -15.59
C GLY A 133 10.71 8.55 -15.63
N GLY A 134 10.38 9.15 -14.50
CA GLY A 134 10.14 10.58 -14.38
C GLY A 134 8.69 11.00 -14.16
N ARG A 135 7.76 10.05 -13.92
CA ARG A 135 6.39 10.37 -13.50
C ARG A 135 6.31 10.46 -11.98
N HIS A 136 5.62 11.46 -11.51
CA HIS A 136 5.48 11.69 -10.08
C HIS A 136 4.57 10.66 -9.40
N LYS A 137 5.03 10.14 -8.26
CA LYS A 137 4.25 9.32 -7.33
C LYS A 137 3.58 8.11 -7.98
N VAL A 138 4.39 7.28 -8.63
CA VAL A 138 3.95 5.96 -9.10
C VAL A 138 4.51 4.91 -8.14
N ILE A 139 3.63 4.13 -7.51
CA ILE A 139 4.01 3.00 -6.64
C ILE A 139 3.98 1.74 -7.49
N GLY A 140 5.06 0.97 -7.45
CA GLY A 140 5.15 -0.30 -8.13
C GLY A 140 6.47 -0.99 -7.87
N SER A 141 6.51 -2.31 -8.03
CA SER A 141 7.74 -3.10 -7.96
C SER A 141 7.51 -4.46 -8.60
N LYS A 142 8.29 -4.75 -9.63
CA LYS A 142 8.25 -6.06 -10.27
C LYS A 142 8.68 -7.17 -9.31
N LEU A 143 9.68 -6.91 -8.47
CA LEU A 143 10.19 -7.86 -7.49
C LEU A 143 9.14 -8.22 -6.43
N LEU A 144 8.37 -7.23 -5.98
CA LEU A 144 7.35 -7.38 -4.95
C LEU A 144 5.96 -7.72 -5.51
N ASN A 145 5.86 -7.99 -6.80
CA ASN A 145 4.60 -8.27 -7.50
C ASN A 145 3.53 -7.17 -7.29
N ILE A 146 3.98 -5.91 -7.37
CA ILE A 146 3.14 -4.72 -7.26
C ILE A 146 3.11 -4.03 -8.63
N PRO A 147 2.04 -4.17 -9.42
CA PRO A 147 1.88 -3.45 -10.68
C PRO A 147 1.90 -1.93 -10.46
N PRO A 148 2.46 -1.15 -11.41
CA PRO A 148 2.52 0.30 -11.27
C PRO A 148 1.14 0.92 -11.06
N GLN A 149 1.01 1.72 -10.00
CA GLN A 149 -0.22 2.41 -9.65
C GLN A 149 0.02 3.92 -9.55
N THR A 150 -0.78 4.66 -10.29
CA THR A 150 -0.84 6.12 -10.26
C THR A 150 -1.87 6.62 -9.25
N SER A 151 -1.98 7.96 -9.10
CA SER A 151 -3.01 8.58 -8.23
C SER A 151 -4.42 8.58 -8.84
N THR A 152 -4.64 7.93 -9.97
CA THR A 152 -5.96 7.92 -10.62
C THR A 152 -6.93 7.04 -9.84
N ILE A 153 -7.98 7.67 -9.32
CA ILE A 153 -8.96 7.03 -8.44
C ILE A 153 -9.61 5.83 -9.13
N ALA A 154 -9.68 4.70 -8.42
CA ALA A 154 -10.34 3.45 -8.81
C ALA A 154 -9.87 2.79 -10.12
N SER A 155 -8.89 3.37 -10.83
CA SER A 155 -8.44 2.87 -12.14
C SER A 155 -7.82 1.48 -12.11
N HIS A 156 -7.36 1.04 -10.95
CA HIS A 156 -6.70 -0.25 -10.75
C HIS A 156 -7.65 -1.41 -10.43
N LEU A 157 -8.88 -1.13 -9.98
CA LEU A 157 -9.82 -2.17 -9.58
C LEU A 157 -10.18 -3.13 -10.72
N PRO A 158 -10.52 -2.67 -11.94
CA PRO A 158 -10.76 -3.58 -13.06
C PRO A 158 -9.53 -4.41 -13.44
N LYS A 159 -8.34 -3.83 -13.33
CA LYS A 159 -7.08 -4.55 -13.59
C LYS A 159 -6.86 -5.67 -12.57
N ALA A 160 -7.16 -5.40 -11.28
CA ALA A 160 -7.06 -6.39 -10.21
C ALA A 160 -8.02 -7.57 -10.44
N VAL A 161 -9.24 -7.31 -10.86
CA VAL A 161 -10.21 -8.35 -11.22
C VAL A 161 -9.71 -9.17 -12.41
N GLY A 162 -9.20 -8.51 -13.47
CA GLY A 162 -8.61 -9.19 -14.63
C GLY A 162 -7.43 -10.07 -14.24
N MET A 163 -6.54 -9.58 -13.35
CA MET A 163 -5.42 -10.37 -12.84
C MET A 163 -5.89 -11.59 -12.04
N ALA A 164 -6.87 -11.41 -11.15
CA ALA A 164 -7.41 -12.51 -10.36
C ALA A 164 -8.07 -13.58 -11.23
N TYR A 165 -8.82 -13.16 -12.24
CA TYR A 165 -9.43 -14.09 -13.17
C TYR A 165 -8.39 -14.82 -14.04
N SER A 166 -7.28 -14.16 -14.38
CA SER A 166 -6.20 -14.80 -15.14
C SER A 166 -5.52 -15.94 -14.37
N ILE A 167 -5.51 -15.91 -13.03
CA ILE A 167 -4.99 -17.00 -12.20
C ILE A 167 -5.82 -18.28 -12.41
N ASP A 168 -7.13 -18.16 -12.41
CA ASP A 168 -8.05 -19.27 -12.66
C ASP A 168 -7.88 -19.83 -14.08
N ILE A 169 -7.83 -18.96 -15.07
CA ILE A 169 -7.61 -19.36 -16.48
C ILE A 169 -6.25 -20.06 -16.62
N SER A 170 -5.18 -19.51 -16.06
CA SER A 170 -3.84 -20.09 -16.16
C SER A 170 -3.78 -21.49 -15.54
N LYS A 171 -4.47 -21.68 -14.41
CA LYS A 171 -4.61 -22.98 -13.76
C LYS A 171 -5.32 -23.99 -14.67
N ASN A 172 -6.43 -23.60 -15.27
CA ASN A 172 -7.22 -24.47 -16.15
C ASN A 172 -6.47 -24.82 -17.45
N LEU A 173 -5.63 -23.93 -17.95
CA LEU A 173 -4.80 -24.12 -19.14
C LEU A 173 -3.42 -24.75 -18.82
N ASN A 174 -3.13 -25.07 -17.56
CA ASN A 174 -1.83 -25.57 -17.11
C ASN A 174 -0.64 -24.66 -17.49
N ILE A 175 -0.87 -23.35 -17.52
CA ILE A 175 0.17 -22.36 -17.75
C ILE A 175 0.81 -22.03 -16.40
N SER A 176 2.11 -22.30 -16.27
CA SER A 176 2.86 -21.91 -15.07
C SER A 176 3.53 -20.55 -15.28
N ASP A 177 3.25 -19.59 -14.40
CA ASP A 177 4.06 -18.37 -14.25
C ASP A 177 4.85 -18.49 -12.95
N GLN A 178 6.17 -18.29 -13.03
CA GLN A 178 7.05 -18.35 -11.86
C GLN A 178 6.73 -17.28 -10.81
N ARG A 179 6.08 -16.19 -11.21
CA ARG A 179 5.74 -15.04 -10.35
C ARG A 179 4.42 -15.21 -9.63
N THR A 180 3.47 -15.89 -10.23
CA THR A 180 2.12 -16.08 -9.69
C THR A 180 1.89 -17.57 -9.49
N LYS A 181 1.83 -18.00 -8.25
CA LYS A 181 1.57 -19.41 -7.94
C LYS A 181 0.08 -19.73 -8.13
N ASN A 182 -0.23 -20.98 -8.40
CA ASN A 182 -1.61 -21.44 -8.59
C ASN A 182 -2.53 -21.23 -7.37
N ASN A 183 -1.97 -20.99 -6.19
CA ASN A 183 -2.68 -20.66 -4.96
C ASN A 183 -2.55 -19.19 -4.55
N SER A 184 -1.98 -18.34 -5.40
CA SER A 184 -1.90 -16.89 -5.16
C SER A 184 -3.27 -16.25 -5.19
N ILE A 185 -3.39 -15.17 -4.44
CA ILE A 185 -4.55 -14.29 -4.49
C ILE A 185 -4.13 -12.90 -5.00
N VAL A 186 -5.11 -12.08 -5.37
CA VAL A 186 -4.89 -10.68 -5.70
C VAL A 186 -5.41 -9.81 -4.59
N LEU A 187 -4.58 -8.88 -4.14
CA LEU A 187 -4.96 -7.83 -3.20
C LEU A 187 -5.30 -6.58 -3.99
N CYS A 188 -6.41 -5.92 -3.67
CA CYS A 188 -6.79 -4.66 -4.27
C CYS A 188 -7.23 -3.68 -3.19
N SER A 189 -6.37 -2.72 -2.84
CA SER A 189 -6.71 -1.69 -1.86
C SER A 189 -7.16 -0.39 -2.54
N PHE A 190 -8.14 0.28 -1.95
CA PHE A 190 -8.74 1.51 -2.48
C PHE A 190 -9.40 2.31 -1.35
N GLY A 191 -9.49 3.63 -1.53
CA GLY A 191 -10.16 4.48 -0.54
C GLY A 191 -11.68 4.36 -0.61
N ASP A 192 -12.35 4.61 0.51
CA ASP A 192 -13.80 4.62 0.69
C ASP A 192 -14.52 5.53 -0.31
N ALA A 193 -13.97 6.72 -0.57
CA ALA A 193 -14.49 7.66 -1.55
C ALA A 193 -14.55 7.11 -2.99
N SER A 194 -13.79 6.02 -3.27
CA SER A 194 -13.76 5.38 -4.58
C SER A 194 -14.89 4.36 -4.79
N VAL A 195 -15.60 3.98 -3.74
CA VAL A 195 -16.60 2.86 -3.79
C VAL A 195 -17.67 3.09 -4.87
N ASN A 196 -18.14 4.32 -5.00
CA ASN A 196 -19.19 4.68 -5.98
C ASN A 196 -18.62 5.12 -7.34
N HIS A 197 -17.32 5.03 -7.55
CA HIS A 197 -16.74 5.37 -8.85
C HIS A 197 -17.12 4.31 -9.89
N ALA A 198 -17.43 4.72 -11.10
CA ALA A 198 -17.87 3.82 -12.18
C ALA A 198 -16.92 2.62 -12.39
N SER A 199 -15.61 2.83 -12.33
CA SER A 199 -14.61 1.75 -12.47
C SER A 199 -14.66 0.77 -11.29
N ALA A 200 -14.95 1.23 -10.06
CA ALA A 200 -15.09 0.36 -8.89
C ALA A 200 -16.33 -0.50 -9.01
N LEU A 201 -17.48 0.11 -9.31
CA LEU A 201 -18.74 -0.60 -9.52
C LEU A 201 -18.63 -1.62 -10.67
N SER A 202 -17.97 -1.26 -11.75
CA SER A 202 -17.70 -2.16 -12.88
C SER A 202 -16.84 -3.35 -12.45
N ALA A 203 -15.80 -3.12 -11.62
CA ALA A 203 -14.93 -4.17 -11.11
C ALA A 203 -15.69 -5.15 -10.21
N PHE A 204 -16.45 -4.63 -9.24
CA PHE A 204 -17.26 -5.46 -8.34
C PHE A 204 -18.30 -6.28 -9.08
N ASN A 205 -19.01 -5.64 -10.02
CA ASN A 205 -20.00 -6.33 -10.85
C ASN A 205 -19.36 -7.43 -11.73
N THR A 206 -18.20 -7.14 -12.32
CA THR A 206 -17.47 -8.13 -13.14
C THR A 206 -17.02 -9.32 -12.30
N ALA A 207 -16.45 -9.09 -11.11
CA ALA A 207 -16.05 -10.16 -10.21
C ALA A 207 -17.25 -11.04 -9.81
N SER A 208 -18.35 -10.41 -9.40
CA SER A 208 -19.60 -11.12 -9.07
C SER A 208 -20.16 -11.91 -10.26
N TRP A 209 -20.13 -11.34 -11.47
CA TRP A 209 -20.63 -11.98 -12.67
C TRP A 209 -19.81 -13.21 -13.03
N ILE A 210 -18.46 -13.13 -12.97
CA ILE A 210 -17.58 -14.27 -13.23
C ILE A 210 -17.89 -15.42 -12.28
N VAL A 211 -18.00 -15.14 -10.97
CA VAL A 211 -18.33 -16.15 -9.95
C VAL A 211 -19.71 -16.76 -10.21
N ASN A 212 -20.70 -15.94 -10.55
CA ASN A 212 -22.05 -16.43 -10.88
C ASN A 212 -22.08 -17.33 -12.13
N LYS A 213 -21.09 -17.22 -13.01
CA LYS A 213 -20.90 -18.09 -14.20
C LYS A 213 -20.03 -19.32 -13.91
N GLY A 214 -19.66 -19.57 -12.66
CA GLY A 214 -18.88 -20.72 -12.26
C GLY A 214 -17.35 -20.54 -12.38
N GLY A 215 -16.87 -19.32 -12.69
CA GLY A 215 -15.45 -19.00 -12.66
C GLY A 215 -14.97 -18.65 -11.24
N HIS A 216 -13.66 -18.59 -11.05
CA HIS A 216 -13.05 -18.20 -9.78
C HIS A 216 -12.29 -16.87 -9.93
N VAL A 217 -12.44 -16.00 -8.92
CA VAL A 217 -11.77 -14.70 -8.85
C VAL A 217 -11.13 -14.59 -7.47
N PRO A 218 -9.92 -15.13 -7.28
CA PRO A 218 -9.21 -15.09 -5.99
C PRO A 218 -8.72 -13.67 -5.69
N ILE A 219 -9.62 -12.78 -5.26
CA ILE A 219 -9.34 -11.39 -4.96
C ILE A 219 -9.82 -11.01 -3.57
N VAL A 220 -9.03 -10.20 -2.89
CA VAL A 220 -9.41 -9.52 -1.65
C VAL A 220 -9.48 -8.03 -1.92
N PHE A 221 -10.66 -7.45 -1.79
CA PHE A 221 -10.88 -6.02 -1.84
C PHE A 221 -10.71 -5.42 -0.44
N ILE A 222 -9.82 -4.45 -0.31
CA ILE A 222 -9.51 -3.76 0.95
C ILE A 222 -9.97 -2.32 0.80
N CYS A 223 -11.11 -2.00 1.42
CA CYS A 223 -11.59 -0.62 1.49
C CYS A 223 -10.91 0.08 2.67
N GLU A 224 -10.20 1.14 2.37
CA GLU A 224 -9.48 1.96 3.34
C GLU A 224 -10.37 3.16 3.72
N ASP A 225 -10.96 3.06 4.91
CA ASP A 225 -11.82 4.08 5.51
C ASP A 225 -11.03 4.84 6.57
N ASN A 226 -10.78 6.16 6.35
CA ASN A 226 -9.92 6.98 7.20
C ASN A 226 -10.49 8.40 7.46
#